data_d35390fbcda12ef11c314fe36a20a55a
#
_entry.id   d35390fbcda12ef11c314fe36a20a55a
#
_cell.length_a   1.000
_cell.length_b   1.000
_cell.length_c   1.000
_cell.angle_alpha   90.00
_cell.angle_beta   90.00
_cell.angle_gamma   90.00
#
_symmetry.space_group_name_H-M   'P 1'
#
loop_
_entity.id
_entity.type
_entity.pdbx_description
1 polymer ?
#
loop_
_entity_poly.entity_id
_entity_poly.type
_entity_poly.pdbx_seq_one_letter_code
_entity_poly.pdbx_strand_id
1 'polypeptide(L)'
;YVDSGKPHKFYQEYMMEVQSAEDSIFNMRHVKYWEGFYKFDDNEMMGYIYNEGDKIPVSLFAGVDPATDSERRDSDYSVIMVIACDINANIYVIDYVRRRSLPVLGIPGEDKKGIVDYMFELNSKYNPTLFTVEDTSMSKPIFQALRSEMRRKNDFSLRFKEEKPGTKQSKLDRIQEVLA
;
A
#
# COMPACT_ATOMS: atom_id res chain seq x y z
N TYR A 1 -33.42 5.01 3.88
CA TYR A 1 -31.97 5.26 4.04
C TYR A 1 -31.56 5.44 5.50
N VAL A 2 -32.34 6.15 6.30
CA VAL A 2 -32.07 6.32 7.75
C VAL A 2 -32.25 5.00 8.50
N ASP A 3 -33.21 4.18 8.08
CA ASP A 3 -33.50 2.85 8.68
C ASP A 3 -32.52 1.74 8.24
N SER A 4 -31.65 2.00 7.26
CA SER A 4 -30.69 1.00 6.75
C SER A 4 -29.38 0.90 7.54
N GLY A 5 -29.27 1.62 8.66
CA GLY A 5 -28.05 1.60 9.51
C GLY A 5 -26.84 2.32 8.92
N LYS A 6 -27.03 3.11 7.86
CA LYS A 6 -25.99 3.90 7.21
C LYS A 6 -26.32 5.39 7.11
N PRO A 7 -26.54 6.08 8.25
CA PRO A 7 -26.94 7.50 8.27
C PRO A 7 -25.91 8.40 7.58
N HIS A 8 -24.61 8.08 7.65
CA HIS A 8 -23.54 8.83 6.99
C HIS A 8 -23.73 8.96 5.47
N LYS A 9 -24.27 7.93 4.78
CA LYS A 9 -24.57 8.02 3.34
C LYS A 9 -25.68 9.02 3.04
N PHE A 10 -26.68 9.10 3.91
CA PHE A 10 -27.75 10.07 3.76
C PHE A 10 -27.23 11.51 3.88
N TYR A 11 -26.38 11.78 4.87
CA TYR A 11 -25.80 13.11 5.05
C TYR A 11 -24.86 13.50 3.90
N GLN A 12 -24.04 12.57 3.40
CA GLN A 12 -23.15 12.84 2.28
C GLN A 12 -23.89 13.06 0.95
N GLU A 13 -24.91 12.23 0.65
CA GLU A 13 -25.55 12.22 -0.66
C GLU A 13 -26.70 13.24 -0.77
N TYR A 14 -27.40 13.51 0.32
CA TYR A 14 -28.60 14.35 0.30
C TYR A 14 -28.45 15.70 1.00
N MET A 15 -27.68 15.76 2.07
CA MET A 15 -27.54 16.99 2.83
C MET A 15 -26.33 17.83 2.43
N MET A 16 -25.39 17.27 1.65
CA MET A 16 -24.09 17.89 1.31
C MET A 16 -23.33 18.42 2.53
N GLU A 17 -23.62 17.89 3.71
CA GLU A 17 -22.93 18.29 4.92
C GLU A 17 -21.56 17.60 4.97
N VAL A 18 -20.52 18.38 5.17
CA VAL A 18 -19.20 17.86 5.52
C VAL A 18 -19.35 17.24 6.90
N GLN A 19 -19.24 15.90 6.98
CA GLN A 19 -19.24 15.22 8.28
C GLN A 19 -18.20 15.85 9.20
N SER A 20 -18.53 16.00 10.46
CA SER A 20 -17.58 16.44 11.47
C SER A 20 -16.39 15.48 11.49
N ALA A 21 -15.22 15.97 11.85
CA ALA A 21 -14.02 15.13 11.97
C ALA A 21 -14.22 13.92 12.93
N GLU A 22 -15.27 13.96 13.75
CA GLU A 22 -15.63 12.92 14.72
C GLU A 22 -16.34 11.72 14.07
N ASP A 23 -17.02 11.92 12.93
CA ASP A 23 -17.73 10.88 12.18
C ASP A 23 -16.85 10.28 11.03
N SER A 24 -15.63 10.77 10.90
CA SER A 24 -14.69 10.27 9.91
C SER A 24 -14.19 8.87 10.30
N ILE A 25 -14.20 7.93 9.34
CA ILE A 25 -13.65 6.59 9.51
C ILE A 25 -12.17 6.64 9.95
N PHE A 26 -11.43 7.61 9.44
CA PHE A 26 -10.07 7.92 9.86
C PHE A 26 -10.07 9.16 10.74
N ASN A 27 -10.18 8.96 12.04
CA ASN A 27 -10.00 10.06 12.98
C ASN A 27 -8.49 10.31 13.16
N MET A 28 -8.04 11.52 12.79
CA MET A 28 -6.64 11.93 12.94
C MET A 28 -6.13 11.81 14.39
N ARG A 29 -7.01 11.75 15.39
CA ARG A 29 -6.62 11.49 16.81
C ARG A 29 -6.03 10.10 17.01
N HIS A 30 -6.34 9.14 16.14
CA HIS A 30 -5.82 7.77 16.21
C HIS A 30 -4.53 7.58 15.40
N VAL A 31 -4.17 8.57 14.58
CA VAL A 31 -2.90 8.54 13.84
C VAL A 31 -1.78 8.87 14.81
N LYS A 32 -0.90 7.91 15.00
CA LYS A 32 0.32 8.09 15.79
C LYS A 32 1.49 8.34 14.86
N TYR A 33 2.28 9.33 15.20
CA TYR A 33 3.56 9.56 14.54
C TYR A 33 4.65 8.88 15.36
N TRP A 34 5.63 8.30 14.70
CA TRP A 34 6.79 7.70 15.33
C TRP A 34 8.06 8.35 14.80
N GLU A 35 9.02 8.56 15.68
CA GLU A 35 10.31 9.17 15.37
C GLU A 35 11.39 8.11 15.48
N GLY A 36 11.76 7.54 14.36
CA GLY A 36 12.73 6.47 14.34
C GLY A 36 13.13 6.09 12.92
N PHE A 37 13.79 4.95 12.79
CA PHE A 37 14.19 4.44 11.49
C PHE A 37 14.13 2.91 11.47
N TYR A 38 13.97 2.38 10.27
CA TYR A 38 14.09 0.96 10.00
C TYR A 38 15.54 0.63 9.62
N LYS A 39 16.05 -0.50 10.13
CA LYS A 39 17.33 -1.06 9.71
C LYS A 39 17.24 -2.59 9.65
N PHE A 40 17.79 -3.17 8.58
CA PHE A 40 18.00 -4.60 8.48
C PHE A 40 19.35 -4.95 9.13
N ASP A 41 19.36 -5.99 9.94
CA ASP A 41 20.58 -6.54 10.56
C ASP A 41 20.97 -7.83 9.83
N ASP A 42 22.05 -7.76 9.06
CA ASP A 42 22.53 -8.89 8.26
C ASP A 42 23.02 -10.07 9.11
N ASN A 43 23.46 -9.82 10.34
CA ASN A 43 23.93 -10.87 11.24
C ASN A 43 22.76 -11.66 11.84
N GLU A 44 21.71 -10.98 12.20
CA GLU A 44 20.50 -11.57 12.77
C GLU A 44 19.48 -11.97 11.68
N MET A 45 19.72 -11.56 10.43
CA MET A 45 18.81 -11.76 9.29
C MET A 45 17.39 -11.24 9.58
N MET A 46 17.29 -10.11 10.27
CA MET A 46 16.03 -9.56 10.77
C MET A 46 15.99 -8.05 10.63
N GLY A 47 14.79 -7.54 10.33
CA GLY A 47 14.50 -6.11 10.33
C GLY A 47 14.14 -5.58 11.70
N TYR A 48 14.56 -4.36 11.99
CA TYR A 48 14.29 -3.69 13.26
C TYR A 48 13.80 -2.26 13.05
N ILE A 49 12.84 -1.86 13.87
CA ILE A 49 12.51 -0.46 14.12
C ILE A 49 13.30 0.01 15.33
N TYR A 50 14.01 1.11 15.16
CA TYR A 50 14.66 1.83 16.25
C TYR A 50 13.82 3.07 16.56
N ASN A 51 13.19 3.10 17.72
CA ASN A 51 12.31 4.19 18.14
C ASN A 51 12.53 4.47 19.63
N GLU A 52 12.83 5.73 20.00
CA GLU A 52 13.01 6.18 21.39
C GLU A 52 13.99 5.33 22.22
N GLY A 53 14.97 4.70 21.57
CA GLY A 53 15.96 3.83 22.23
C GLY A 53 15.60 2.34 22.22
N ASP A 54 14.40 1.98 21.84
CA ASP A 54 13.97 0.58 21.68
C ASP A 54 14.43 0.00 20.34
N LYS A 55 14.82 -1.29 20.36
CA LYS A 55 15.10 -2.12 19.18
C LYS A 55 13.98 -3.14 19.03
N ILE A 56 13.04 -2.88 18.13
CA ILE A 56 11.80 -3.66 17.95
C ILE A 56 11.94 -4.55 16.71
N PRO A 57 11.90 -5.90 16.83
CA PRO A 57 11.96 -6.80 15.69
C PRO A 57 10.65 -6.72 14.87
N VAL A 58 10.79 -6.68 13.55
CA VAL A 58 9.65 -6.52 12.64
C VAL A 58 9.77 -7.37 11.38
N SER A 59 8.63 -7.72 10.80
CA SER A 59 8.52 -8.27 9.46
C SER A 59 8.01 -7.20 8.49
N LEU A 60 8.59 -7.14 7.28
CA LEU A 60 8.19 -6.17 6.26
C LEU A 60 7.26 -6.79 5.23
N PHE A 61 6.26 -6.01 4.85
CA PHE A 61 5.32 -6.32 3.77
C PHE A 61 5.15 -5.11 2.88
N ALA A 62 4.72 -5.33 1.64
CA ALA A 62 4.39 -4.23 0.74
C ALA A 62 3.00 -4.45 0.11
N GLY A 63 2.22 -3.38 0.05
CA GLY A 63 0.93 -3.34 -0.64
C GLY A 63 1.02 -2.51 -1.91
N VAL A 64 0.39 -2.96 -2.98
CA VAL A 64 0.30 -2.26 -4.27
C VAL A 64 -1.16 -2.10 -4.64
N ASP A 65 -1.62 -0.86 -4.71
CA ASP A 65 -2.94 -0.45 -5.21
C ASP A 65 -2.73 0.26 -6.56
N PRO A 66 -2.85 -0.47 -7.69
CA PRO A 66 -2.60 0.11 -9.00
C PRO A 66 -3.85 0.83 -9.51
N ALA A 67 -3.74 2.11 -9.81
CA ALA A 67 -4.77 2.84 -10.53
C ALA A 67 -4.72 2.55 -12.03
N THR A 68 -5.87 2.63 -12.70
CA THR A 68 -5.94 2.55 -14.15
C THR A 68 -5.17 3.73 -14.76
N ASP A 69 -4.28 3.47 -15.72
CA ASP A 69 -3.57 4.51 -16.45
C ASP A 69 -4.56 5.27 -17.33
N SER A 70 -5.14 6.33 -16.77
CA SER A 70 -5.95 7.27 -17.53
C SER A 70 -5.26 8.62 -17.49
N GLU A 71 -4.96 9.17 -18.65
CA GLU A 71 -4.40 10.53 -18.83
C GLU A 71 -5.36 11.64 -18.35
N ARG A 72 -6.48 11.29 -17.79
CA ARG A 72 -7.47 12.24 -17.26
C ARG A 72 -6.94 12.95 -16.03
N ARG A 73 -7.20 14.26 -15.91
CA ARG A 73 -6.82 15.09 -14.74
C ARG A 73 -7.32 14.53 -13.42
N ASP A 74 -8.39 13.73 -13.41
CA ASP A 74 -9.03 13.13 -12.24
C ASP A 74 -8.68 11.63 -12.07
N SER A 75 -7.58 11.17 -12.69
CA SER A 75 -7.15 9.78 -12.50
C SER A 75 -6.74 9.52 -11.06
N ASP A 76 -7.10 8.34 -10.55
CA ASP A 76 -6.69 7.87 -9.23
C ASP A 76 -5.16 7.74 -9.11
N TYR A 77 -4.69 7.70 -7.88
CA TYR A 77 -3.27 7.47 -7.61
C TYR A 77 -2.98 5.97 -7.55
N SER A 78 -1.92 5.54 -8.22
CA SER A 78 -1.27 4.28 -7.87
C SER A 78 -0.45 4.48 -6.61
N VAL A 79 -0.56 3.53 -5.68
CA VAL A 79 0.16 3.57 -4.40
C VAL A 79 0.92 2.27 -4.21
N ILE A 80 2.17 2.37 -3.81
CA ILE A 80 2.97 1.25 -3.32
C ILE A 80 3.42 1.65 -1.92
N MET A 81 3.09 0.86 -0.91
CA MET A 81 3.41 1.15 0.49
C MET A 81 4.20 0.00 1.10
N VAL A 82 5.29 0.31 1.78
CA VAL A 82 6.06 -0.65 2.59
C VAL A 82 5.72 -0.41 4.05
N ILE A 83 5.30 -1.47 4.72
CA ILE A 83 4.95 -1.46 6.14
C ILE A 83 5.81 -2.47 6.89
N ALA A 84 6.10 -2.16 8.14
CA ALA A 84 6.66 -3.11 9.11
C ALA A 84 5.58 -3.48 10.13
N CYS A 85 5.58 -4.74 10.55
CA CYS A 85 4.67 -5.25 11.57
C CYS A 85 5.48 -5.93 12.68
N ASP A 86 5.25 -5.54 13.93
CA ASP A 86 5.86 -6.17 15.09
C ASP A 86 5.00 -7.33 15.64
N ILE A 87 5.49 -8.01 16.69
CA ILE A 87 4.80 -9.14 17.31
C ILE A 87 3.48 -8.74 18.00
N ASN A 88 3.33 -7.46 18.34
CA ASN A 88 2.12 -6.92 18.97
C ASN A 88 1.10 -6.41 17.93
N ALA A 89 1.33 -6.70 16.64
CA ALA A 89 0.55 -6.22 15.51
C ALA A 89 0.54 -4.69 15.33
N ASN A 90 1.51 -3.96 15.92
CA ASN A 90 1.70 -2.56 15.56
C ASN A 90 2.23 -2.46 14.14
N ILE A 91 1.67 -1.52 13.37
CA ILE A 91 2.02 -1.30 11.98
C ILE A 91 2.75 0.04 11.86
N TYR A 92 3.94 0.00 11.26
CA TYR A 92 4.76 1.16 10.98
C TYR A 92 4.83 1.37 9.47
N VAL A 93 4.48 2.57 9.00
CA VAL A 93 4.70 2.94 7.59
C VAL A 93 6.17 3.30 7.42
N ILE A 94 6.87 2.56 6.57
CA ILE A 94 8.32 2.70 6.34
C ILE A 94 8.60 3.61 5.16
N ASP A 95 7.92 3.36 4.05
CA ASP A 95 8.10 4.11 2.81
C ASP A 95 6.87 3.98 1.91
N TYR A 96 6.67 4.93 1.00
CA TYR A 96 5.60 4.81 0.03
C TYR A 96 5.91 5.58 -1.27
N VAL A 97 5.36 5.07 -2.35
CA VAL A 97 5.29 5.74 -3.64
C VAL A 97 3.83 6.04 -3.92
N ARG A 98 3.50 7.30 -4.21
CA ARG A 98 2.16 7.74 -4.60
C ARG A 98 2.28 8.63 -5.83
N ARG A 99 1.77 8.14 -6.96
CA ARG A 99 1.85 8.85 -8.24
C ARG A 99 0.57 8.64 -9.05
N ARG A 100 0.20 9.62 -9.86
CA ARG A 100 -0.84 9.49 -10.90
C ARG A 100 -0.21 8.94 -12.17
N SER A 101 -1.02 8.24 -12.96
CA SER A 101 -0.64 7.79 -14.32
C SER A 101 0.70 7.05 -14.35
N LEU A 102 0.88 6.09 -13.43
CA LEU A 102 2.03 5.21 -13.46
C LEU A 102 1.84 4.14 -14.53
N PRO A 103 2.73 4.04 -15.53
CA PRO A 103 2.73 2.91 -16.45
C PRO A 103 3.12 1.63 -15.70
N VAL A 104 2.87 0.48 -16.29
CA VAL A 104 3.31 -0.81 -15.73
C VAL A 104 4.84 -0.87 -15.65
N LEU A 105 5.51 -0.47 -16.73
CA LEU A 105 6.98 -0.33 -16.82
C LEU A 105 7.33 1.07 -17.28
N GLY A 106 8.45 1.58 -16.82
CA GLY A 106 9.04 2.81 -17.33
C GLY A 106 9.51 2.66 -18.78
N ILE A 107 9.63 3.78 -19.47
CA ILE A 107 10.12 3.81 -20.85
C ILE A 107 11.64 3.92 -20.82
N PRO A 108 12.39 3.00 -21.44
CA PRO A 108 13.83 3.08 -21.49
C PRO A 108 14.30 4.40 -22.12
N GLY A 109 15.16 5.13 -21.42
CA GLY A 109 15.66 6.43 -21.86
C GLY A 109 14.85 7.63 -21.38
N GLU A 110 13.70 7.42 -20.75
CA GLU A 110 12.94 8.47 -20.07
C GLU A 110 13.13 8.37 -18.54
N ASP A 111 13.07 9.50 -17.86
CA ASP A 111 13.14 9.56 -16.37
C ASP A 111 11.77 9.24 -15.72
N LYS A 112 10.97 8.39 -16.38
CA LYS A 112 9.63 7.98 -15.93
C LYS A 112 9.62 6.50 -15.56
N LYS A 113 9.66 6.21 -14.27
CA LYS A 113 9.52 4.84 -13.73
C LYS A 113 8.09 4.37 -13.78
N GLY A 114 7.90 3.06 -13.99
CA GLY A 114 6.62 2.37 -13.86
C GLY A 114 6.44 1.69 -12.49
N ILE A 115 5.28 1.08 -12.30
CA ILE A 115 4.93 0.36 -11.06
C ILE A 115 5.98 -0.73 -10.76
N VAL A 116 6.33 -1.52 -11.76
CA VAL A 116 7.29 -2.64 -11.64
C VAL A 116 8.69 -2.13 -11.28
N ASP A 117 9.11 -0.98 -11.85
CA ASP A 117 10.41 -0.39 -11.52
C ASP A 117 10.48 0.02 -10.05
N TYR A 118 9.42 0.64 -9.53
CA TYR A 118 9.34 0.98 -8.11
C TYR A 118 9.28 -0.26 -7.21
N MET A 119 8.59 -1.32 -7.63
CA MET A 119 8.59 -2.58 -6.87
C MET A 119 10.00 -3.17 -6.74
N PHE A 120 10.79 -3.18 -7.81
CA PHE A 120 12.19 -3.62 -7.75
C PHE A 120 13.06 -2.70 -6.89
N GLU A 121 12.87 -1.39 -6.99
CA GLU A 121 13.60 -0.42 -6.17
C GLU A 121 13.32 -0.62 -4.67
N LEU A 122 12.04 -0.73 -4.29
CA LEU A 122 11.64 -0.97 -2.91
C LEU A 122 12.07 -2.36 -2.42
N ASN A 123 12.06 -3.37 -3.32
CA ASN A 123 12.57 -4.70 -3.00
C ASN A 123 14.07 -4.66 -2.71
N SER A 124 14.84 -3.98 -3.54
CA SER A 124 16.30 -3.82 -3.34
C SER A 124 16.63 -3.05 -2.05
N LYS A 125 15.78 -2.06 -1.69
CA LYS A 125 16.01 -1.21 -0.51
C LYS A 125 15.61 -1.87 0.80
N TYR A 126 14.50 -2.62 0.80
CA TYR A 126 13.87 -3.09 2.03
C TYR A 126 13.71 -4.61 2.12
N ASN A 127 13.77 -5.31 0.98
CA ASN A 127 13.55 -6.76 0.87
C ASN A 127 12.27 -7.24 1.61
N PRO A 128 11.07 -6.70 1.31
CA PRO A 128 9.84 -7.12 1.96
C PRO A 128 9.60 -8.62 1.76
N THR A 129 9.03 -9.26 2.76
CA THR A 129 8.67 -10.69 2.72
C THR A 129 7.74 -11.00 1.56
N LEU A 130 6.83 -10.07 1.25
CA LEU A 130 5.83 -10.25 0.21
C LEU A 130 5.31 -8.89 -0.28
N PHE A 131 5.13 -8.77 -1.60
CA PHE A 131 4.30 -7.74 -2.23
C PHE A 131 2.90 -8.30 -2.49
N THR A 132 1.89 -7.63 -1.98
CA THR A 132 0.48 -7.93 -2.26
C THR A 132 -0.06 -6.91 -3.25
N VAL A 133 -0.56 -7.36 -4.39
CA VAL A 133 -1.12 -6.50 -5.44
C VAL A 133 -2.63 -6.68 -5.47
N GLU A 134 -3.39 -5.59 -5.35
CA GLU A 134 -4.86 -5.63 -5.44
C GLU A 134 -5.30 -6.12 -6.82
N ASP A 135 -6.26 -7.07 -6.84
CA ASP A 135 -6.82 -7.62 -8.08
C ASP A 135 -7.68 -6.56 -8.79
N THR A 136 -7.07 -5.96 -9.79
CA THR A 136 -7.69 -4.98 -10.68
C THR A 136 -7.42 -5.36 -12.13
N SER A 137 -7.95 -4.59 -13.08
CA SER A 137 -7.61 -4.77 -14.51
C SER A 137 -6.10 -4.65 -14.79
N MET A 138 -5.35 -3.97 -13.91
CA MET A 138 -3.91 -3.74 -14.02
C MET A 138 -3.06 -4.87 -13.42
N SER A 139 -3.60 -5.75 -12.58
CA SER A 139 -2.83 -6.79 -11.90
C SER A 139 -2.16 -7.77 -12.87
N LYS A 140 -2.90 -8.24 -13.88
CA LYS A 140 -2.36 -9.16 -14.89
C LYS A 140 -1.18 -8.59 -15.68
N PRO A 141 -1.28 -7.37 -16.29
CA PRO A 141 -0.14 -6.70 -16.91
C PRO A 141 1.06 -6.55 -15.97
N ILE A 142 0.84 -6.16 -14.71
CA ILE A 142 1.90 -6.02 -13.70
C ILE A 142 2.61 -7.36 -13.48
N PHE A 143 1.87 -8.47 -13.27
CA PHE A 143 2.48 -9.78 -13.06
C PHE A 143 3.24 -10.32 -14.27
N GLN A 144 2.76 -10.04 -15.48
CA GLN A 144 3.49 -10.40 -16.71
C GLN A 144 4.80 -9.64 -16.81
N ALA A 145 4.76 -8.33 -16.58
CA ALA A 145 5.94 -7.47 -16.59
C ALA A 145 6.94 -7.86 -15.49
N LEU A 146 6.47 -8.10 -14.24
CA LEU A 146 7.31 -8.58 -13.14
C LEU A 146 8.07 -9.84 -13.53
N ARG A 147 7.38 -10.88 -14.02
CA ARG A 147 8.03 -12.15 -14.43
C ARG A 147 9.03 -11.95 -15.57
N SER A 148 8.73 -11.04 -16.51
CA SER A 148 9.64 -10.71 -17.60
C SER A 148 10.89 -10.02 -17.09
N GLU A 149 10.75 -9.02 -16.23
CA GLU A 149 11.86 -8.28 -15.63
C GLU A 149 12.72 -9.13 -14.69
N MET A 150 12.10 -10.01 -13.88
CA MET A 150 12.83 -10.98 -13.06
C MET A 150 13.77 -11.86 -13.89
N ARG A 151 13.28 -12.35 -15.04
CA ARG A 151 14.10 -13.15 -15.97
C ARG A 151 15.19 -12.29 -16.61
N ARG A 152 14.84 -11.08 -17.08
CA ARG A 152 15.78 -10.16 -17.74
C ARG A 152 16.94 -9.76 -16.81
N LYS A 153 16.63 -9.50 -15.55
CA LYS A 153 17.59 -9.10 -14.52
C LYS A 153 18.28 -10.29 -13.84
N ASN A 154 17.78 -11.51 -14.09
CA ASN A 154 18.15 -12.73 -13.34
C ASN A 154 18.00 -12.53 -11.82
N ASP A 155 16.97 -11.81 -11.41
CA ASP A 155 16.65 -11.49 -10.01
C ASP A 155 15.27 -12.03 -9.67
N PHE A 156 15.22 -13.02 -8.80
CA PHE A 156 14.03 -13.72 -8.33
C PHE A 156 13.76 -13.46 -6.85
N SER A 157 14.39 -12.46 -6.26
CA SER A 157 14.23 -12.11 -4.84
C SER A 157 12.86 -11.54 -4.52
N LEU A 158 12.24 -10.80 -5.46
CA LEU A 158 10.93 -10.18 -5.29
C LEU A 158 9.83 -11.23 -5.27
N ARG A 159 9.11 -11.34 -4.14
CA ARG A 159 7.96 -12.23 -3.96
C ARG A 159 6.67 -11.44 -4.05
N PHE A 160 5.69 -11.94 -4.79
CA PHE A 160 4.42 -11.25 -4.97
C PHE A 160 3.24 -12.21 -5.04
N LYS A 161 2.06 -11.73 -4.61
CA LYS A 161 0.77 -12.41 -4.77
C LYS A 161 -0.32 -11.42 -5.20
N GLU A 162 -1.35 -11.95 -5.83
CA GLU A 162 -2.60 -11.24 -6.09
C GLU A 162 -3.51 -11.35 -4.87
N GLU A 163 -4.11 -10.25 -4.45
CA GLU A 163 -5.10 -10.23 -3.39
C GLU A 163 -6.45 -9.87 -3.98
N LYS A 164 -7.38 -10.80 -3.93
CA LYS A 164 -8.75 -10.55 -4.34
C LYS A 164 -9.49 -9.82 -3.24
N PRO A 165 -10.01 -8.60 -3.51
CA PRO A 165 -10.89 -7.96 -2.56
C PRO A 165 -12.05 -8.89 -2.24
N GLY A 166 -12.37 -9.05 -0.96
CA GLY A 166 -13.49 -9.87 -0.52
C GLY A 166 -14.77 -9.47 -1.26
N THR A 167 -15.38 -10.40 -1.97
CA THR A 167 -16.46 -10.16 -2.95
C THR A 167 -17.78 -9.66 -2.33
N LYS A 168 -17.88 -9.55 -0.99
CA LYS A 168 -19.11 -9.19 -0.28
C LYS A 168 -19.04 -7.87 0.49
N GLN A 169 -17.87 -7.27 0.64
CA GLN A 169 -17.69 -6.07 1.44
C GLN A 169 -17.20 -4.91 0.58
N SER A 170 -17.76 -3.72 0.80
CA SER A 170 -17.23 -2.51 0.17
C SER A 170 -15.81 -2.19 0.68
N LYS A 171 -15.03 -1.42 -0.08
CA LYS A 171 -13.69 -0.96 0.38
C LYS A 171 -13.79 -0.26 1.75
N LEU A 172 -14.88 0.46 1.99
CA LEU A 172 -15.18 1.15 3.23
C LEU A 172 -15.40 0.18 4.41
N ASP A 173 -16.21 -0.85 4.21
CA ASP A 173 -16.52 -1.85 5.24
C ASP A 173 -15.24 -2.60 5.67
N ARG A 174 -14.35 -2.94 4.70
CA ARG A 174 -13.06 -3.57 4.97
C ARG A 174 -12.12 -2.69 5.80
N ILE A 175 -12.11 -1.39 5.52
CA ILE A 175 -11.31 -0.41 6.28
C ILE A 175 -11.83 -0.31 7.72
N GLN A 176 -13.16 -0.26 7.91
CA GLN A 176 -13.77 -0.20 9.25
C GLN A 176 -13.48 -1.45 10.07
N GLU A 177 -13.48 -2.64 9.45
CA GLU A 177 -13.19 -3.90 10.13
C GLU A 177 -11.75 -3.99 10.64
N VAL A 178 -10.81 -3.40 9.93
CA VAL A 178 -9.39 -3.35 10.34
C VAL A 178 -9.15 -2.35 11.47
N LEU A 179 -10.00 -1.33 11.60
CA LEU A 179 -9.85 -0.24 12.57
C LEU A 179 -10.66 -0.47 13.87
N ALA A 180 -11.53 -1.49 13.91
CA ALA A 180 -12.34 -1.86 15.07
C ALA A 180 -11.54 -2.73 16.05
#